data_2b10954a81c4d8181dd90c031f2aaf99
#
_entry.id   2b10954a81c4d8181dd90c031f2aaf99
#
_cell.length_a   1.000
_cell.length_b   1.000
_cell.length_c   1.000
_cell.angle_alpha   90.00
_cell.angle_beta   90.00
_cell.angle_gamma   90.00
#
_symmetry.space_group_name_H-M   'P 1'
#
loop_
_entity.id
_entity.type
_entity.pdbx_description
1 polymer ?
#
loop_
_entity_poly.entity_id
_entity_poly.type
_entity_poly.pdbx_seq_one_letter_code
_entity_poly.pdbx_strand_id
1 'polypeptide(L)'
;MRDYTIDDIMNSKVKHPLGGYQSVLKVGEYEVSVTGGRPRTYGDFVNTFELAIFDKYKNFVTKDFVASSNSDVVGWLDKEELMDIINQIP
;
A
#
# COMPACT_ATOMS: atom_id res chain seq x y z
N MET A 1 -12.25 11.90 -6.15
CA MET A 1 -10.95 11.48 -5.59
C MET A 1 -11.02 11.50 -4.08
N ARG A 2 -10.39 10.55 -3.42
CA ARG A 2 -10.30 10.52 -1.96
C ARG A 2 -9.18 11.44 -1.50
N ASP A 3 -9.10 11.70 -0.20
CA ASP A 3 -8.16 12.65 0.37
C ASP A 3 -7.32 12.05 1.52
N TYR A 4 -7.00 10.76 1.42
CA TYR A 4 -6.07 10.14 2.36
C TYR A 4 -4.70 10.82 2.30
N THR A 5 -4.02 10.88 3.44
CA THR A 5 -2.69 11.45 3.56
C THR A 5 -1.71 10.41 4.09
N ILE A 6 -0.42 10.72 4.01
CA ILE A 6 0.61 9.82 4.55
C ILE A 6 0.42 9.61 6.07
N ASP A 7 -0.17 10.58 6.77
CA ASP A 7 -0.44 10.42 8.19
C ASP A 7 -1.44 9.30 8.46
N ASP A 8 -2.39 9.06 7.56
CA ASP A 8 -3.32 7.94 7.70
C ASP A 8 -2.57 6.61 7.68
N ILE A 9 -1.54 6.51 6.84
CA ILE A 9 -0.69 5.33 6.76
C ILE A 9 0.16 5.20 8.02
N MET A 10 0.81 6.27 8.45
CA MET A 10 1.69 6.24 9.62
C MET A 10 0.94 6.00 10.92
N ASN A 11 -0.28 6.54 11.05
CA ASN A 11 -1.09 6.36 12.26
C ASN A 11 -1.69 4.97 12.38
N SER A 12 -1.84 4.25 11.28
CA SER A 12 -2.41 2.89 11.27
C SER A 12 -1.35 1.80 11.21
N LYS A 13 -0.06 2.16 11.17
CA LYS A 13 1.00 1.16 11.06
C LYS A 13 1.13 0.32 12.33
N VAL A 14 1.39 -0.95 12.13
CA VAL A 14 1.69 -1.90 13.19
C VAL A 14 2.97 -2.66 12.82
N LYS A 15 3.65 -3.21 13.82
CA LYS A 15 4.83 -4.04 13.56
C LYS A 15 4.37 -5.33 12.89
N HIS A 16 5.05 -5.69 11.82
CA HIS A 16 4.80 -6.96 11.15
C HIS A 16 5.51 -8.10 11.89
N PRO A 17 4.88 -9.28 12.03
CA PRO A 17 5.51 -10.43 12.73
C PRO A 17 6.86 -10.85 12.15
N LEU A 18 7.07 -10.63 10.84
CA LEU A 18 8.30 -10.98 10.15
C LEU A 18 9.31 -9.82 10.09
N GLY A 19 9.06 -8.74 10.83
CA GLY A 19 9.89 -7.54 10.84
C GLY A 19 9.28 -6.43 9.98
N GLY A 20 9.75 -5.20 10.21
CA GLY A 20 9.22 -4.03 9.52
C GLY A 20 7.82 -3.65 10.00
N TYR A 21 7.10 -2.96 9.14
CA TYR A 21 5.79 -2.40 9.46
C TYR A 21 4.77 -2.72 8.38
N GLN A 22 3.51 -2.70 8.77
CA GLN A 22 2.37 -2.84 7.87
C GLN A 22 1.27 -1.88 8.28
N SER A 23 0.65 -1.25 7.29
CA SER A 23 -0.56 -0.45 7.48
C SER A 23 -1.63 -0.98 6.56
N VAL A 24 -2.82 -1.25 7.10
CA VAL A 24 -3.96 -1.75 6.32
C VAL A 24 -5.09 -0.74 6.42
N LEU A 25 -5.58 -0.29 5.27
CA LEU A 25 -6.69 0.64 5.19
C LEU A 25 -7.82 0.04 4.37
N LYS A 26 -9.04 0.28 4.82
CA LYS A 26 -10.23 -0.01 4.02
C LYS A 26 -10.54 1.23 3.17
N VAL A 27 -10.51 1.08 1.86
CA VAL A 27 -10.73 2.18 0.91
C VAL A 27 -11.88 1.78 -0.02
N GLY A 28 -13.08 2.29 0.27
CA GLY A 28 -14.28 1.86 -0.44
C GLY A 28 -14.54 0.38 -0.24
N GLU A 29 -14.67 -0.36 -1.34
CA GLU A 29 -14.83 -1.82 -1.33
C GLU A 29 -13.50 -2.56 -1.34
N TYR A 30 -12.39 -1.82 -1.35
CA TYR A 30 -11.04 -2.38 -1.46
C TYR A 30 -10.31 -2.31 -0.13
N GLU A 31 -9.29 -3.14 0.00
CA GLU A 31 -8.38 -3.12 1.14
C GLU A 31 -6.98 -2.87 0.62
N VAL A 32 -6.29 -1.94 1.25
CA VAL A 32 -4.94 -1.53 0.84
C VAL A 32 -3.97 -1.95 1.93
N SER A 33 -2.93 -2.69 1.55
CA SER A 33 -1.86 -3.09 2.46
C SER A 33 -0.56 -2.40 2.04
N VAL A 34 0.02 -1.64 2.96
CA VAL A 34 1.27 -0.93 2.76
C VAL A 34 2.31 -1.54 3.69
N THR A 35 3.42 -2.01 3.14
CA THR A 35 4.46 -2.68 3.90
C THR A 35 5.84 -2.11 3.59
N GLY A 36 6.80 -2.37 4.47
CA GLY A 36 8.18 -1.98 4.29
C GLY A 36 9.00 -2.20 5.54
N GLY A 37 10.32 -1.96 5.43
CA GLY A 37 11.22 -1.98 6.57
C GLY A 37 11.74 -3.35 6.97
N ARG A 38 11.54 -4.39 6.15
CA ARG A 38 12.09 -5.72 6.41
C ARG A 38 12.78 -6.26 5.16
N PRO A 39 13.67 -7.26 5.30
CA PRO A 39 14.25 -7.92 4.15
C PRO A 39 13.16 -8.46 3.21
N ARG A 40 13.36 -8.34 1.89
CA ARG A 40 12.44 -8.79 0.84
C ARG A 40 11.18 -7.95 0.64
N THR A 41 10.95 -6.89 1.42
CA THR A 41 9.98 -5.89 1.03
C THR A 41 10.64 -4.85 0.14
N TYR A 42 9.86 -4.27 -0.77
CA TYR A 42 10.33 -3.29 -1.72
C TYR A 42 10.04 -1.88 -1.21
N GLY A 43 10.65 -1.54 -0.07
CA GLY A 43 10.50 -0.25 0.59
C GLY A 43 10.99 -0.29 2.03
N ASP A 44 11.29 0.89 2.60
CA ASP A 44 11.81 1.02 3.96
C ASP A 44 10.75 1.47 4.98
N PHE A 45 9.54 1.76 4.54
CA PHE A 45 8.44 2.32 5.33
C PHE A 45 8.76 3.67 5.97
N VAL A 46 9.69 4.41 5.39
CA VAL A 46 10.04 5.78 5.79
C VAL A 46 9.88 6.72 4.60
N ASN A 47 10.59 6.45 3.51
CA ASN A 47 10.54 7.22 2.28
C ASN A 47 10.01 6.40 1.10
N THR A 48 10.04 5.07 1.19
CA THR A 48 9.59 4.16 0.15
C THR A 48 8.69 3.08 0.73
N PHE A 49 7.75 2.59 -0.09
CA PHE A 49 6.68 1.71 0.37
C PHE A 49 6.37 0.65 -0.67
N GLU A 50 5.93 -0.52 -0.18
CA GLU A 50 5.36 -1.57 -1.01
C GLU A 50 3.85 -1.59 -0.82
N LEU A 51 3.11 -1.66 -1.92
CA LEU A 51 1.66 -1.58 -1.91
C LEU A 51 1.05 -2.83 -2.53
N ALA A 52 0.01 -3.35 -1.88
CA ALA A 52 -0.88 -4.36 -2.42
C ALA A 52 -2.33 -3.90 -2.25
N ILE A 53 -3.15 -4.15 -3.26
CA ILE A 53 -4.57 -3.79 -3.24
C ILE A 53 -5.38 -5.07 -3.40
N PHE A 54 -6.37 -5.25 -2.54
CA PHE A 54 -7.26 -6.42 -2.54
C PHE A 54 -8.70 -5.99 -2.77
N ASP A 55 -9.46 -6.83 -3.47
CA ASP A 55 -10.90 -6.64 -3.57
C ASP A 55 -11.62 -7.22 -2.34
N LYS A 56 -12.95 -7.15 -2.33
CA LYS A 56 -13.76 -7.67 -1.21
C LYS A 56 -13.69 -9.19 -1.05
N TYR A 57 -13.19 -9.91 -2.06
CA TYR A 57 -13.01 -11.36 -2.03
C TYR A 57 -11.58 -11.76 -1.71
N LYS A 58 -10.73 -10.79 -1.32
CA LYS A 58 -9.32 -11.00 -0.97
C LYS A 58 -8.44 -11.38 -2.16
N ASN A 59 -8.86 -11.05 -3.38
CA ASN A 59 -8.03 -11.22 -4.57
C ASN A 59 -7.13 -10.00 -4.75
N PHE A 60 -5.89 -10.23 -5.18
CA PHE A 60 -4.99 -9.14 -5.55
C PHE A 60 -5.52 -8.44 -6.81
N VAL A 61 -5.71 -7.14 -6.71
CA VAL A 61 -6.16 -6.31 -7.84
C VAL A 61 -5.25 -5.10 -8.06
N THR A 62 -4.03 -5.15 -7.55
CA THR A 62 -3.05 -4.06 -7.67
C THR A 62 -2.84 -3.63 -9.11
N LYS A 63 -2.77 -4.59 -10.04
CA LYS A 63 -2.56 -4.33 -11.47
C LYS A 63 -3.69 -3.50 -12.11
N ASP A 64 -4.87 -3.53 -11.52
CA ASP A 64 -6.00 -2.77 -12.03
C ASP A 64 -5.87 -1.28 -11.74
N PHE A 65 -5.05 -0.91 -10.76
CA PHE A 65 -4.86 0.47 -10.33
C PHE A 65 -3.49 1.04 -10.67
N VAL A 66 -2.51 0.16 -10.91
CA VAL A 66 -1.14 0.57 -11.22
C VAL A 66 -0.74 -0.07 -12.56
N ALA A 67 -0.85 0.69 -13.63
CA ALA A 67 -0.65 0.18 -14.99
C ALA A 67 0.76 -0.37 -15.22
N SER A 68 1.76 0.17 -14.52
CA SER A 68 3.15 -0.29 -14.65
C SER A 68 3.44 -1.55 -13.84
N SER A 69 2.52 -1.99 -12.98
CA SER A 69 2.71 -3.19 -12.18
C SER A 69 2.38 -4.43 -13.01
N ASN A 70 3.28 -5.40 -13.03
CA ASN A 70 3.04 -6.72 -13.62
C ASN A 70 3.04 -7.82 -12.55
N SER A 71 2.87 -7.43 -11.30
CA SER A 71 2.92 -8.29 -10.13
C SER A 71 1.75 -7.96 -9.20
N ASP A 72 1.52 -8.79 -8.20
CA ASP A 72 0.47 -8.58 -7.20
C ASP A 72 0.79 -7.41 -6.25
N VAL A 73 2.04 -6.95 -6.24
CA VAL A 73 2.48 -5.82 -5.43
C VAL A 73 3.27 -4.84 -6.29
N VAL A 74 3.31 -3.59 -5.86
CA VAL A 74 4.17 -2.58 -6.44
C VAL A 74 5.06 -2.00 -5.34
N GLY A 75 6.35 -1.94 -5.61
CA GLY A 75 7.34 -1.53 -4.62
C GLY A 75 8.01 -0.20 -4.93
N TRP A 76 8.83 0.27 -3.98
CA TRP A 76 9.66 1.47 -4.12
C TRP A 76 8.86 2.74 -4.42
N LEU A 77 7.59 2.78 -3.99
CA LEU A 77 6.76 3.97 -4.13
C LEU A 77 7.18 5.01 -3.10
N ASP A 78 7.37 6.26 -3.52
CA ASP A 78 7.53 7.35 -2.55
C ASP A 78 6.16 7.75 -1.96
N LYS A 79 6.17 8.68 -1.01
CA LYS A 79 4.95 9.09 -0.32
C LYS A 79 3.90 9.65 -1.28
N GLU A 80 4.34 10.47 -2.24
CA GLU A 80 3.44 11.10 -3.21
C GLU A 80 2.82 10.07 -4.13
N GLU A 81 3.63 9.19 -4.70
CA GLU A 81 3.16 8.11 -5.57
C GLU A 81 2.17 7.19 -4.85
N LEU A 82 2.50 6.82 -3.61
CA LEU A 82 1.64 5.96 -2.79
C LEU A 82 0.27 6.60 -2.59
N MET A 83 0.24 7.87 -2.18
CA MET A 83 -1.02 8.55 -1.89
C MET A 83 -1.84 8.82 -3.14
N ASP A 84 -1.18 9.11 -4.27
CA ASP A 84 -1.87 9.27 -5.55
C ASP A 84 -2.60 7.99 -5.95
N ILE A 85 -1.98 6.85 -5.80
CA ILE A 85 -2.61 5.56 -6.12
C ILE A 85 -3.80 5.30 -5.20
N ILE A 86 -3.60 5.45 -3.90
CA ILE A 86 -4.66 5.17 -2.92
C ILE A 86 -5.87 6.08 -3.15
N ASN A 87 -5.64 7.36 -3.40
CA ASN A 87 -6.71 8.34 -3.55
C ASN A 87 -7.48 8.20 -4.87
N GLN A 88 -6.99 7.43 -5.83
CA GLN A 88 -7.70 7.13 -7.07
C GLN A 88 -8.58 5.89 -6.98
N ILE A 89 -8.51 5.15 -5.90
CA ILE A 89 -9.38 3.97 -5.68
C ILE A 89 -10.81 4.45 -5.48
N PRO A 90 -11.80 3.88 -6.23
CA PRO A 90 -13.19 4.32 -6.14
C PRO A 90 -13.84 4.06 -4.78
#